data_8a0963b45d93c4c99e2181c09aef6029
#
_entry.id   8a0963b45d93c4c99e2181c09aef6029
#
_cell.length_a   1.000
_cell.length_b   1.000
_cell.length_c   1.000
_cell.angle_alpha   90.00
_cell.angle_beta   90.00
_cell.angle_gamma   90.00
#
_symmetry.space_group_name_H-M   'P 1'
#
loop_
_entity.id
_entity.type
_entity.pdbx_description
1 polymer ?
#
loop_
_entity_poly.entity_id
_entity_poly.type
_entity_poly.pdbx_seq_one_letter_code
_entity_poly.pdbx_strand_id
1 'polypeptide(L)'
;MTSIETRLRVMSWNLWWRFGPWEERFPAIAATLGALDADVIALQEVWDDGERNEAAELAAGLGYQHAYASRLDLDGVQMGNAVLSRWPISGHEMRPLPAPPDKEELRTVIRADIDGPRGPFQVFSTHLNWRFDQSNVRQDQVDTIARFVHESPLRTYPPVLCGDFNAVPDSDEIRMVTGRMRTPVDKLVFHDSWEAAIERADGSGFTWSNDNVFAKADLEPSRRIDYVFVGWPKSQGAGHILKSEVVGTEPVDGCQPSDHYGVLAELRY
;
A
#
# COMPACT_ATOMS: atom_id res chain seq x y z
N MET A 1 5.74 34.00 -13.01
CA MET A 1 5.52 32.61 -13.46
C MET A 1 4.90 31.88 -12.30
N THR A 2 3.62 31.59 -12.39
CA THR A 2 2.95 30.72 -11.42
C THR A 2 3.58 29.32 -11.54
N SER A 3 4.22 28.87 -10.48
CA SER A 3 4.71 27.48 -10.38
C SER A 3 3.52 26.56 -10.60
N ILE A 4 3.52 25.76 -11.67
CA ILE A 4 2.54 24.68 -11.81
C ILE A 4 2.93 23.64 -10.78
N GLU A 5 2.23 23.66 -9.65
CA GLU A 5 2.38 22.62 -8.63
C GLU A 5 1.74 21.34 -9.17
N THR A 6 2.59 20.38 -9.50
CA THR A 6 2.11 19.07 -9.95
C THR A 6 1.99 18.17 -8.75
N ARG A 7 0.89 17.43 -8.69
CA ARG A 7 0.58 16.50 -7.62
C ARG A 7 0.68 15.07 -8.12
N LEU A 8 1.17 14.19 -7.26
CA LEU A 8 1.14 12.73 -7.42
C LEU A 8 0.20 12.19 -6.36
N ARG A 9 -0.86 11.53 -6.78
CA ARG A 9 -1.83 10.89 -5.90
C ARG A 9 -1.52 9.41 -5.80
N VAL A 10 -1.13 8.95 -4.61
CA VAL A 10 -0.78 7.55 -4.34
C VAL A 10 -1.75 6.99 -3.32
N MET A 11 -2.30 5.82 -3.62
CA MET A 11 -3.23 5.11 -2.75
C MET A 11 -2.63 3.76 -2.32
N SER A 12 -2.88 3.35 -1.08
CA SER A 12 -2.68 1.99 -0.57
C SER A 12 -4.01 1.43 -0.10
N TRP A 13 -4.34 0.19 -0.48
CA TRP A 13 -5.57 -0.44 -0.04
C TRP A 13 -5.47 -1.97 -0.05
N ASN A 14 -5.82 -2.60 1.07
CA ASN A 14 -6.04 -4.04 1.18
C ASN A 14 -7.46 -4.36 0.68
N LEU A 15 -7.59 -5.28 -0.29
CA LEU A 15 -8.86 -5.61 -0.97
C LEU A 15 -9.59 -6.81 -0.37
N TRP A 16 -9.01 -7.45 0.66
CA TRP A 16 -9.63 -8.57 1.35
C TRP A 16 -9.89 -9.80 0.45
N TRP A 17 -8.99 -10.08 -0.46
CA TRP A 17 -8.97 -11.27 -1.33
C TRP A 17 -10.38 -11.72 -1.74
N ARG A 18 -10.67 -13.04 -1.74
CA ARG A 18 -11.98 -13.64 -1.99
C ARG A 18 -12.77 -13.92 -0.71
N PHE A 19 -12.51 -13.21 0.37
CA PHE A 19 -13.30 -13.37 1.59
C PHE A 19 -14.64 -12.64 1.50
N GLY A 20 -15.61 -13.09 2.33
CA GLY A 20 -16.95 -12.52 2.34
C GLY A 20 -17.64 -12.57 0.96
N PRO A 21 -18.50 -11.61 0.64
CA PRO A 21 -19.21 -11.55 -0.65
C PRO A 21 -18.34 -10.93 -1.75
N TRP A 22 -17.20 -11.54 -2.07
CA TRP A 22 -16.17 -10.96 -2.93
C TRP A 22 -16.65 -10.61 -4.34
N GLU A 23 -17.61 -11.36 -4.91
CA GLU A 23 -18.18 -11.08 -6.24
C GLU A 23 -19.00 -9.78 -6.23
N GLU A 24 -19.72 -9.50 -5.12
CA GLU A 24 -20.49 -8.27 -4.93
C GLU A 24 -19.56 -7.09 -4.60
N ARG A 25 -18.44 -7.35 -3.92
CA ARG A 25 -17.46 -6.32 -3.54
C ARG A 25 -16.65 -5.81 -4.73
N PHE A 26 -16.37 -6.65 -5.73
CA PHE A 26 -15.56 -6.27 -6.89
C PHE A 26 -16.07 -5.03 -7.63
N PRO A 27 -17.37 -4.91 -8.00
CA PRO A 27 -17.89 -3.67 -8.60
C PRO A 27 -17.77 -2.46 -7.66
N ALA A 28 -17.97 -2.63 -6.35
CA ALA A 28 -17.83 -1.56 -5.37
C ALA A 28 -16.36 -1.08 -5.26
N ILE A 29 -15.39 -2.01 -5.27
CA ILE A 29 -13.95 -1.71 -5.34
C ILE A 29 -13.64 -0.91 -6.62
N ALA A 30 -14.07 -1.39 -7.78
CA ALA A 30 -13.82 -0.74 -9.07
C ALA A 30 -14.40 0.69 -9.11
N ALA A 31 -15.63 0.87 -8.63
CA ALA A 31 -16.28 2.19 -8.56
C ALA A 31 -15.54 3.14 -7.60
N THR A 32 -15.11 2.65 -6.44
CA THR A 32 -14.33 3.43 -5.47
C THR A 32 -13.01 3.88 -6.08
N LEU A 33 -12.25 2.99 -6.71
CA LEU A 33 -10.97 3.31 -7.35
C LEU A 33 -11.17 4.35 -8.48
N GLY A 34 -12.21 4.18 -9.30
CA GLY A 34 -12.54 5.12 -10.37
C GLY A 34 -12.90 6.52 -9.85
N ALA A 35 -13.67 6.61 -8.76
CA ALA A 35 -14.06 7.88 -8.15
C ALA A 35 -12.88 8.60 -7.48
N LEU A 36 -11.95 7.87 -6.89
CA LEU A 36 -10.77 8.44 -6.22
C LEU A 36 -9.72 8.96 -7.21
N ASP A 37 -9.67 8.46 -8.45
CA ASP A 37 -8.80 8.94 -9.53
C ASP A 37 -7.32 9.09 -9.09
N ALA A 38 -6.80 8.11 -8.32
CA ALA A 38 -5.41 8.11 -7.89
C ALA A 38 -4.47 7.80 -9.07
N ASP A 39 -3.28 8.40 -9.11
CA ASP A 39 -2.32 8.17 -10.20
C ASP A 39 -1.64 6.81 -10.11
N VAL A 40 -1.36 6.36 -8.87
CA VAL A 40 -0.78 5.05 -8.57
C VAL A 40 -1.52 4.43 -7.39
N ILE A 41 -1.81 3.14 -7.49
CA ILE A 41 -2.57 2.39 -6.51
C ILE A 41 -1.78 1.14 -6.14
N ALA A 42 -1.39 1.04 -4.87
CA ALA A 42 -0.78 -0.14 -4.27
C ALA A 42 -1.87 -0.97 -3.59
N LEU A 43 -2.02 -2.21 -4.02
CA LEU A 43 -3.07 -3.11 -3.54
C LEU A 43 -2.46 -4.30 -2.82
N GLN A 44 -3.16 -4.77 -1.79
CA GLN A 44 -2.83 -5.97 -1.05
C GLN A 44 -4.01 -6.93 -1.08
N GLU A 45 -3.76 -8.20 -0.82
CA GLU A 45 -4.75 -9.29 -0.89
C GLU A 45 -5.48 -9.36 -2.25
N VAL A 46 -4.74 -9.14 -3.31
CA VAL A 46 -5.22 -9.29 -4.68
C VAL A 46 -5.22 -10.76 -5.07
N TRP A 47 -6.32 -11.24 -5.63
CA TRP A 47 -6.43 -12.64 -6.06
C TRP A 47 -6.03 -12.84 -7.52
N ASP A 48 -5.53 -14.07 -7.80
CA ASP A 48 -5.25 -14.59 -9.13
C ASP A 48 -5.57 -16.09 -9.13
N ASP A 49 -6.50 -16.54 -9.97
CA ASP A 49 -6.90 -17.95 -10.05
C ASP A 49 -6.31 -18.67 -11.29
N GLY A 50 -5.37 -18.03 -11.96
CA GLY A 50 -4.69 -18.55 -13.14
C GLY A 50 -5.42 -18.29 -14.46
N GLU A 51 -6.73 -17.98 -14.42
CA GLU A 51 -7.53 -17.56 -15.58
C GLU A 51 -7.82 -16.05 -15.50
N ARG A 52 -8.05 -15.54 -14.31
CA ARG A 52 -8.40 -14.15 -14.00
C ARG A 52 -7.48 -13.60 -12.93
N ASN A 53 -7.11 -12.35 -13.08
CA ASN A 53 -6.31 -11.60 -12.09
C ASN A 53 -7.03 -10.30 -11.74
N GLU A 54 -7.33 -10.09 -10.46
CA GLU A 54 -8.08 -8.93 -9.99
C GLU A 54 -7.39 -7.61 -10.34
N ALA A 55 -6.06 -7.53 -10.20
CA ALA A 55 -5.31 -6.31 -10.55
C ALA A 55 -5.40 -6.02 -12.05
N ALA A 56 -5.36 -7.04 -12.90
CA ALA A 56 -5.48 -6.88 -14.35
C ALA A 56 -6.87 -6.35 -14.73
N GLU A 57 -7.94 -6.88 -14.11
CA GLU A 57 -9.32 -6.45 -14.38
C GLU A 57 -9.56 -5.01 -13.90
N LEU A 58 -9.13 -4.67 -12.69
CA LEU A 58 -9.23 -3.31 -12.16
C LEU A 58 -8.43 -2.30 -13.00
N ALA A 59 -7.20 -2.67 -13.38
CA ALA A 59 -6.36 -1.83 -14.23
C ALA A 59 -7.00 -1.60 -15.61
N ALA A 60 -7.56 -2.65 -16.24
CA ALA A 60 -8.25 -2.54 -17.52
C ALA A 60 -9.46 -1.59 -17.43
N GLY A 61 -10.25 -1.65 -16.36
CA GLY A 61 -11.38 -0.77 -16.12
C GLY A 61 -10.99 0.71 -15.95
N LEU A 62 -9.80 0.96 -15.38
CA LEU A 62 -9.26 2.31 -15.18
C LEU A 62 -8.45 2.82 -16.37
N GLY A 63 -8.09 1.97 -17.33
CA GLY A 63 -7.12 2.30 -18.38
C GLY A 63 -5.68 2.41 -17.86
N TYR A 64 -5.35 1.68 -16.80
CA TYR A 64 -4.03 1.66 -16.15
C TYR A 64 -3.22 0.44 -16.58
N GLN A 65 -1.90 0.50 -16.32
CA GLN A 65 -1.04 -0.67 -16.32
C GLN A 65 -0.98 -1.27 -14.92
N HIS A 66 -0.57 -2.53 -14.82
CA HIS A 66 -0.42 -3.21 -13.54
C HIS A 66 0.85 -4.06 -13.48
N ALA A 67 1.32 -4.27 -12.26
CA ALA A 67 2.28 -5.29 -11.89
C ALA A 67 1.71 -6.07 -10.70
N TYR A 68 1.87 -7.38 -10.69
CA TYR A 68 1.35 -8.27 -9.66
C TYR A 68 2.44 -9.25 -9.22
N ALA A 69 2.44 -9.63 -7.95
CA ALA A 69 3.31 -10.67 -7.42
C ALA A 69 2.69 -11.37 -6.22
N SER A 70 2.81 -12.70 -6.20
CA SER A 70 2.39 -13.56 -5.10
C SER A 70 3.40 -14.67 -4.85
N ARG A 71 3.35 -15.23 -3.65
CA ARG A 71 3.97 -16.51 -3.26
C ARG A 71 3.00 -17.36 -2.42
N LEU A 72 1.85 -16.82 -2.07
CA LEU A 72 0.85 -17.48 -1.27
C LEU A 72 -0.24 -18.03 -2.18
N ASP A 73 -0.49 -19.32 -2.12
CA ASP A 73 -1.56 -20.02 -2.81
C ASP A 73 -2.49 -20.62 -1.76
N LEU A 74 -3.76 -20.32 -1.89
CA LEU A 74 -4.83 -20.81 -1.03
C LEU A 74 -5.80 -21.60 -1.90
N ASP A 75 -5.63 -22.92 -1.91
CA ASP A 75 -6.47 -23.86 -2.69
C ASP A 75 -6.54 -23.57 -4.20
N GLY A 76 -5.39 -23.21 -4.80
CA GLY A 76 -5.28 -22.93 -6.24
C GLY A 76 -5.59 -21.47 -6.63
N VAL A 77 -5.85 -20.60 -5.66
CA VAL A 77 -6.01 -19.16 -5.87
C VAL A 77 -4.92 -18.40 -5.14
N GLN A 78 -4.11 -17.68 -5.89
CA GLN A 78 -3.03 -16.87 -5.30
C GLN A 78 -3.59 -15.66 -4.55
N MET A 79 -2.88 -15.26 -3.49
CA MET A 79 -3.05 -14.00 -2.79
C MET A 79 -1.75 -13.20 -2.88
N GLY A 80 -1.81 -12.00 -3.44
CA GLY A 80 -0.60 -11.22 -3.68
C GLY A 80 -0.75 -9.72 -3.48
N ASN A 81 0.30 -9.02 -3.87
CA ASN A 81 0.34 -7.56 -3.91
C ASN A 81 0.38 -7.08 -5.37
N ALA A 82 -0.21 -5.91 -5.62
CA ALA A 82 -0.16 -5.30 -6.93
C ALA A 82 0.15 -3.80 -6.86
N VAL A 83 0.61 -3.26 -7.99
CA VAL A 83 0.70 -1.83 -8.24
C VAL A 83 0.00 -1.54 -9.57
N LEU A 84 -1.00 -0.66 -9.53
CA LEU A 84 -1.64 -0.12 -10.72
C LEU A 84 -1.12 1.29 -10.97
N SER A 85 -0.92 1.67 -12.22
CA SER A 85 -0.39 2.98 -12.58
C SER A 85 -1.06 3.56 -13.82
N ARG A 86 -1.40 4.85 -13.75
CA ARG A 86 -1.85 5.64 -14.89
C ARG A 86 -0.78 5.74 -15.98
N TRP A 87 0.49 5.65 -15.59
CA TRP A 87 1.64 5.75 -16.48
C TRP A 87 2.30 4.38 -16.72
N PRO A 88 3.14 4.27 -17.76
CA PRO A 88 3.81 3.00 -18.05
C PRO A 88 4.61 2.47 -16.86
N ILE A 89 4.50 1.17 -16.62
CA ILE A 89 5.36 0.42 -15.71
C ILE A 89 6.48 -0.18 -16.56
N SER A 90 7.69 0.40 -16.49
CA SER A 90 8.84 -0.01 -17.29
C SER A 90 9.55 -1.25 -16.75
N GLY A 91 9.25 -1.64 -15.52
CA GLY A 91 9.76 -2.85 -14.89
C GLY A 91 9.16 -3.08 -13.52
N HIS A 92 9.24 -4.30 -13.05
CA HIS A 92 8.90 -4.64 -11.68
C HIS A 92 9.79 -5.79 -11.16
N GLU A 93 9.93 -5.85 -9.86
CA GLU A 93 10.67 -6.92 -9.17
C GLU A 93 9.97 -7.27 -7.87
N MET A 94 9.94 -8.56 -7.54
CA MET A 94 9.40 -9.05 -6.29
C MET A 94 10.51 -9.59 -5.42
N ARG A 95 10.44 -9.29 -4.11
CA ARG A 95 11.30 -9.91 -3.10
C ARG A 95 10.45 -10.66 -2.08
N PRO A 96 10.78 -11.94 -1.81
CA PRO A 96 10.17 -12.69 -0.71
C PRO A 96 10.54 -12.05 0.63
N LEU A 97 9.58 -12.03 1.55
CA LEU A 97 9.82 -11.61 2.93
C LEU A 97 10.06 -12.83 3.83
N PRO A 98 10.81 -12.66 4.93
CA PRO A 98 10.95 -13.70 5.95
C PRO A 98 9.58 -14.19 6.41
N ALA A 99 9.47 -15.50 6.58
CA ALA A 99 8.26 -16.17 7.06
C ALA A 99 8.49 -16.72 8.47
N PRO A 100 7.44 -16.88 9.29
CA PRO A 100 7.54 -17.61 10.54
C PRO A 100 7.92 -19.06 10.30
N PRO A 101 8.38 -19.81 11.34
CA PRO A 101 8.88 -21.17 11.17
C PRO A 101 7.87 -22.15 10.56
N ASP A 102 6.58 -21.96 10.79
CA ASP A 102 5.48 -22.76 10.26
C ASP A 102 5.25 -22.51 8.74
N LYS A 103 5.74 -21.41 8.21
CA LYS A 103 5.63 -20.99 6.80
C LYS A 103 4.18 -20.91 6.26
N GLU A 104 3.22 -20.72 7.12
CA GLU A 104 1.81 -20.60 6.72
C GLU A 104 1.54 -19.31 5.92
N GLU A 105 2.36 -18.28 6.13
CA GLU A 105 2.22 -16.98 5.47
C GLU A 105 3.46 -16.65 4.64
N LEU A 106 3.32 -16.64 3.32
CA LEU A 106 4.40 -16.32 2.37
C LEU A 106 4.24 -14.89 1.84
N ARG A 107 4.70 -13.93 2.62
CA ARG A 107 4.59 -12.50 2.29
C ARG A 107 5.65 -12.06 1.30
N THR A 108 5.36 -10.98 0.58
CA THR A 108 6.23 -10.40 -0.44
C THR A 108 6.19 -8.88 -0.40
N VAL A 109 7.20 -8.26 -0.99
CA VAL A 109 7.16 -6.87 -1.44
C VAL A 109 7.37 -6.85 -2.94
N ILE A 110 6.56 -6.09 -3.67
CA ILE A 110 6.74 -5.81 -5.10
C ILE A 110 7.17 -4.36 -5.27
N ARG A 111 8.18 -4.12 -6.11
CA ARG A 111 8.56 -2.81 -6.63
C ARG A 111 8.03 -2.66 -8.05
N ALA A 112 7.41 -1.53 -8.34
CA ALA A 112 7.10 -1.08 -9.70
C ALA A 112 7.95 0.15 -10.05
N ASP A 113 8.63 0.11 -11.20
CA ASP A 113 9.33 1.23 -11.80
C ASP A 113 8.37 1.92 -12.77
N ILE A 114 7.99 3.17 -12.48
CA ILE A 114 6.94 3.90 -13.18
C ILE A 114 7.56 5.07 -13.95
N ASP A 115 7.24 5.16 -15.24
CA ASP A 115 7.69 6.24 -16.13
C ASP A 115 6.68 7.41 -16.08
N GLY A 116 6.74 8.17 -15.00
CA GLY A 116 5.86 9.31 -14.78
C GLY A 116 6.24 10.54 -15.63
N PRO A 117 5.34 11.53 -15.74
CA PRO A 117 5.50 12.68 -16.65
C PRO A 117 6.64 13.62 -16.25
N ARG A 118 7.20 13.51 -15.06
CA ARG A 118 8.34 14.31 -14.56
C ARG A 118 9.58 13.46 -14.28
N GLY A 119 9.60 12.25 -14.77
CA GLY A 119 10.70 11.32 -14.63
C GLY A 119 10.31 10.04 -13.88
N PRO A 120 11.18 9.02 -13.92
CA PRO A 120 10.89 7.73 -13.34
C PRO A 120 10.92 7.78 -11.82
N PHE A 121 10.00 7.05 -11.20
CA PHE A 121 9.93 6.86 -9.75
C PHE A 121 9.55 5.42 -9.40
N GLN A 122 9.63 5.09 -8.12
CA GLN A 122 9.39 3.74 -7.63
C GLN A 122 8.31 3.71 -6.56
N VAL A 123 7.39 2.76 -6.73
CA VAL A 123 6.38 2.43 -5.72
C VAL A 123 6.55 0.98 -5.30
N PHE A 124 6.55 0.77 -3.99
CA PHE A 124 6.63 -0.55 -3.37
C PHE A 124 5.28 -0.86 -2.73
N SER A 125 4.76 -2.08 -2.93
CA SER A 125 3.56 -2.58 -2.28
C SER A 125 3.90 -3.83 -1.48
N THR A 126 3.45 -3.89 -0.22
CA THR A 126 3.70 -5.01 0.68
C THR A 126 2.50 -5.32 1.56
N HIS A 127 2.46 -6.54 2.10
CA HIS A 127 1.53 -6.95 3.13
C HIS A 127 2.32 -7.80 4.14
N LEU A 128 2.44 -7.33 5.38
CA LEU A 128 3.20 -8.00 6.44
C LEU A 128 2.35 -9.05 7.16
N ASN A 129 3.00 -9.85 8.01
CA ASN A 129 2.33 -10.85 8.84
C ASN A 129 1.31 -10.22 9.78
N TRP A 130 0.13 -10.84 9.90
CA TRP A 130 -1.04 -10.25 10.56
C TRP A 130 -1.13 -10.53 12.07
N ARG A 131 -0.55 -11.64 12.56
CA ARG A 131 -0.73 -12.07 13.94
C ARG A 131 -0.14 -11.05 14.93
N PHE A 132 -0.86 -10.77 16.00
CA PHE A 132 -0.47 -9.77 16.99
C PHE A 132 0.87 -10.05 17.66
N ASP A 133 1.19 -11.33 17.89
CA ASP A 133 2.41 -11.79 18.54
C ASP A 133 3.63 -11.90 17.61
N GLN A 134 3.50 -11.51 16.33
CA GLN A 134 4.54 -11.64 15.32
C GLN A 134 5.27 -10.33 14.99
N SER A 135 5.38 -9.39 15.92
CA SER A 135 6.14 -8.15 15.72
C SER A 135 7.60 -8.42 15.33
N ASN A 136 8.25 -9.44 15.91
CA ASN A 136 9.60 -9.83 15.53
C ASN A 136 9.70 -10.27 14.05
N VAL A 137 8.70 -11.00 13.54
CA VAL A 137 8.64 -11.39 12.12
C VAL A 137 8.47 -10.15 11.24
N ARG A 138 7.58 -9.22 11.59
CA ARG A 138 7.39 -7.97 10.87
C ARG A 138 8.64 -7.08 10.88
N GLN A 139 9.42 -7.06 11.97
CA GLN A 139 10.70 -6.36 12.03
C GLN A 139 11.70 -6.93 11.01
N ASP A 140 11.83 -8.27 10.91
CA ASP A 140 12.67 -8.93 9.91
C ASP A 140 12.17 -8.65 8.47
N GLN A 141 10.85 -8.58 8.28
CA GLN A 141 10.23 -8.22 7.01
C GLN A 141 10.55 -6.76 6.63
N VAL A 142 10.47 -5.83 7.58
CA VAL A 142 10.84 -4.41 7.38
C VAL A 142 12.34 -4.28 7.09
N ASP A 143 13.22 -5.03 7.75
CA ASP A 143 14.66 -5.06 7.40
C ASP A 143 14.86 -5.47 5.94
N THR A 144 14.18 -6.52 5.51
CA THR A 144 14.26 -7.00 4.11
C THR A 144 13.74 -5.97 3.12
N ILE A 145 12.61 -5.31 3.41
CA ILE A 145 12.05 -4.24 2.58
C ILE A 145 13.02 -3.06 2.47
N ALA A 146 13.57 -2.60 3.60
CA ALA A 146 14.50 -1.48 3.62
C ALA A 146 15.76 -1.76 2.78
N ARG A 147 16.31 -2.98 2.87
CA ARG A 147 17.43 -3.41 2.01
C ARG A 147 17.03 -3.44 0.54
N PHE A 148 15.85 -3.95 0.21
CA PHE A 148 15.36 -3.97 -1.15
C PHE A 148 15.21 -2.56 -1.75
N VAL A 149 14.67 -1.62 -0.98
CA VAL A 149 14.61 -0.21 -1.40
C VAL A 149 16.01 0.36 -1.62
N HIS A 150 16.95 0.10 -0.71
CA HIS A 150 18.33 0.59 -0.79
C HIS A 150 19.09 0.04 -2.00
N GLU A 151 18.92 -1.23 -2.32
CA GLU A 151 19.55 -1.94 -3.43
C GLU A 151 18.90 -1.62 -4.79
N SER A 152 17.69 -1.05 -4.78
CA SER A 152 16.96 -0.67 -6.00
C SER A 152 17.65 0.48 -6.72
N PRO A 153 17.54 0.58 -8.06
CA PRO A 153 18.15 1.66 -8.83
C PRO A 153 17.72 3.04 -8.30
N LEU A 154 18.69 3.94 -8.12
CA LEU A 154 18.40 5.30 -7.66
C LEU A 154 17.51 6.04 -8.64
N ARG A 155 16.52 6.78 -8.10
CA ARG A 155 15.62 7.65 -8.84
C ARG A 155 15.72 9.09 -8.33
N THR A 156 15.30 10.03 -9.18
CA THR A 156 15.26 11.45 -8.80
C THR A 156 14.15 11.75 -7.80
N TYR A 157 13.05 11.01 -7.87
CA TYR A 157 11.94 11.08 -6.92
C TYR A 157 12.20 10.14 -5.72
N PRO A 158 11.75 10.51 -4.50
CA PRO A 158 11.86 9.61 -3.35
C PRO A 158 11.06 8.33 -3.56
N PRO A 159 11.52 7.17 -3.02
CA PRO A 159 10.72 5.95 -3.06
C PRO A 159 9.44 6.12 -2.26
N VAL A 160 8.35 5.52 -2.75
CA VAL A 160 7.07 5.45 -2.04
C VAL A 160 6.83 3.99 -1.64
N LEU A 161 6.61 3.75 -0.34
CA LEU A 161 6.37 2.42 0.22
C LEU A 161 4.94 2.38 0.78
N CYS A 162 4.12 1.51 0.23
CA CYS A 162 2.71 1.35 0.56
C CYS A 162 2.45 -0.05 1.10
N GLY A 163 1.40 -0.19 1.91
CA GLY A 163 0.97 -1.52 2.29
C GLY A 163 0.15 -1.59 3.57
N ASP A 164 -0.33 -2.81 3.79
CA ASP A 164 -0.82 -3.27 5.08
C ASP A 164 0.36 -3.79 5.89
N PHE A 165 0.75 -3.05 6.91
CA PHE A 165 1.85 -3.43 7.79
C PHE A 165 1.40 -4.27 8.98
N ASN A 166 0.08 -4.42 9.20
CA ASN A 166 -0.49 -5.12 10.35
C ASN A 166 0.09 -4.64 11.70
N ALA A 167 0.51 -3.40 11.76
CA ALA A 167 1.24 -2.80 12.86
C ALA A 167 0.79 -1.36 13.08
N VAL A 168 0.54 -0.97 14.33
CA VAL A 168 0.15 0.40 14.71
C VAL A 168 1.37 1.35 14.73
N PRO A 169 1.18 2.68 14.69
CA PRO A 169 2.26 3.66 14.52
C PRO A 169 3.38 3.62 15.57
N ASP A 170 3.10 3.13 16.77
CA ASP A 170 4.07 3.00 17.85
C ASP A 170 4.72 1.60 17.95
N SER A 171 4.37 0.67 17.06
CA SER A 171 5.04 -0.63 16.92
C SER A 171 6.49 -0.46 16.48
N ASP A 172 7.37 -1.36 16.92
CA ASP A 172 8.79 -1.28 16.64
C ASP A 172 9.09 -1.32 15.13
N GLU A 173 8.40 -2.17 14.37
CA GLU A 173 8.53 -2.24 12.91
C GLU A 173 8.19 -0.91 12.21
N ILE A 174 7.18 -0.17 12.67
CA ILE A 174 6.84 1.16 12.12
C ILE A 174 7.87 2.21 12.58
N ARG A 175 8.35 2.11 13.81
CA ARG A 175 9.42 2.97 14.33
C ARG A 175 10.74 2.75 13.59
N MET A 176 11.04 1.53 13.11
CA MET A 176 12.18 1.23 12.23
C MET A 176 12.04 1.95 10.89
N VAL A 177 10.86 1.92 10.26
CA VAL A 177 10.59 2.58 8.98
C VAL A 177 10.71 4.10 9.12
N THR A 178 10.20 4.68 10.21
CA THR A 178 10.11 6.13 10.43
C THR A 178 11.33 6.74 11.12
N GLY A 179 12.36 5.94 11.42
CA GLY A 179 13.60 6.42 12.06
C GLY A 179 13.45 6.73 13.55
N ARG A 180 12.36 6.37 14.19
CA ARG A 180 12.13 6.50 15.64
C ARG A 180 12.76 5.37 16.45
N MET A 181 13.31 4.39 15.75
CA MET A 181 14.14 3.29 16.23
C MET A 181 15.33 3.12 15.28
N ARG A 182 16.30 2.26 15.61
CA ARG A 182 17.41 1.95 14.71
C ARG A 182 16.87 1.50 13.34
N THR A 183 17.22 2.25 12.30
CA THR A 183 16.84 1.94 10.93
C THR A 183 17.64 0.74 10.41
N PRO A 184 17.04 -0.15 9.61
CA PRO A 184 17.74 -1.29 9.02
C PRO A 184 18.89 -0.89 8.08
N VAL A 185 18.72 0.25 7.40
CA VAL A 185 19.69 0.83 6.48
C VAL A 185 19.99 2.27 6.90
N ASP A 186 21.26 2.62 7.00
CA ASP A 186 21.67 3.97 7.39
C ASP A 186 21.12 5.02 6.43
N LYS A 187 20.57 6.10 6.99
CA LYS A 187 19.99 7.23 6.26
C LYS A 187 18.74 6.91 5.43
N LEU A 188 18.21 5.71 5.48
CA LEU A 188 16.94 5.37 4.87
C LEU A 188 15.82 5.54 5.92
N VAL A 189 15.06 6.60 5.79
CA VAL A 189 13.92 6.94 6.65
C VAL A 189 12.75 7.35 5.77
N PHE A 190 11.57 6.93 6.16
CA PHE A 190 10.32 7.30 5.50
C PHE A 190 9.47 8.19 6.41
N HIS A 191 8.75 9.10 5.79
CA HIS A 191 7.69 9.86 6.43
C HIS A 191 6.35 9.16 6.24
N ASP A 192 5.63 8.94 7.30
CA ASP A 192 4.25 8.48 7.29
C ASP A 192 3.36 9.60 6.75
N SER A 193 2.61 9.33 5.67
CA SER A 193 1.79 10.36 5.02
C SER A 193 0.73 10.92 5.97
N TRP A 194 0.13 10.09 6.82
CA TRP A 194 -0.87 10.53 7.77
C TRP A 194 -0.31 11.50 8.81
N GLU A 195 0.89 11.22 9.32
CA GLU A 195 1.50 12.07 10.36
C GLU A 195 2.15 13.33 9.80
N ALA A 196 2.70 13.28 8.59
CA ALA A 196 3.53 14.33 8.00
C ALA A 196 2.79 15.25 7.03
N ALA A 197 1.52 14.98 6.69
CA ALA A 197 0.75 15.79 5.77
C ALA A 197 0.54 17.22 6.30
N ILE A 198 0.64 18.21 5.40
CA ILE A 198 0.26 19.60 5.70
C ILE A 198 -1.24 19.66 5.98
N GLU A 199 -2.04 19.00 5.14
CA GLU A 199 -3.48 18.87 5.29
C GLU A 199 -3.81 17.41 5.59
N ARG A 200 -4.44 17.17 6.70
CA ARG A 200 -4.89 15.84 7.13
C ARG A 200 -6.38 15.89 7.43
N ALA A 201 -7.09 14.85 7.00
CA ALA A 201 -8.48 14.68 7.40
C ALA A 201 -8.59 14.55 8.94
N ASP A 202 -9.69 15.04 9.49
CA ASP A 202 -9.97 14.87 10.92
C ASP A 202 -10.13 13.39 11.29
N GLY A 203 -9.82 13.05 12.53
CA GLY A 203 -10.02 11.71 13.07
C GLY A 203 -8.74 10.94 13.39
N SER A 204 -8.92 9.66 13.69
CA SER A 204 -7.85 8.75 14.14
C SER A 204 -6.98 8.22 13.01
N GLY A 205 -7.48 8.27 11.76
CA GLY A 205 -6.82 7.64 10.60
C GLY A 205 -6.95 6.11 10.59
N PHE A 206 -7.88 5.53 11.32
CA PHE A 206 -8.06 4.09 11.37
C PHE A 206 -8.40 3.53 9.98
N THR A 207 -7.62 2.55 9.55
CA THR A 207 -7.82 1.81 8.31
C THR A 207 -8.48 0.46 8.56
N TRP A 208 -8.30 -0.12 9.74
CA TRP A 208 -9.09 -1.19 10.32
C TRP A 208 -10.01 -0.58 11.37
N SER A 209 -11.32 -0.62 11.17
CA SER A 209 -12.27 0.08 12.03
C SER A 209 -13.50 -0.74 12.34
N ASN A 210 -13.96 -0.67 13.60
CA ASN A 210 -15.25 -1.23 14.02
C ASN A 210 -16.48 -0.54 13.42
N ASP A 211 -16.29 0.56 12.68
CA ASP A 211 -17.34 1.16 11.86
C ASP A 211 -17.55 0.39 10.54
N ASN A 212 -16.55 -0.38 10.11
CA ASN A 212 -16.64 -1.27 8.96
C ASN A 212 -17.39 -2.56 9.34
N VAL A 213 -18.43 -2.88 8.57
CA VAL A 213 -19.30 -4.03 8.86
C VAL A 213 -18.57 -5.36 8.85
N PHE A 214 -17.53 -5.49 8.06
CA PHE A 214 -16.72 -6.71 7.95
C PHE A 214 -15.69 -6.80 9.08
N ALA A 215 -14.88 -5.76 9.30
CA ALA A 215 -13.88 -5.73 10.37
C ALA A 215 -14.50 -5.83 11.78
N LYS A 216 -15.70 -5.30 11.96
CA LYS A 216 -16.43 -5.37 13.24
C LYS A 216 -16.69 -6.79 13.70
N ALA A 217 -16.80 -7.74 12.77
CA ALA A 217 -17.07 -9.15 13.08
C ALA A 217 -15.92 -9.82 13.85
N ASP A 218 -14.69 -9.35 13.68
CA ASP A 218 -13.50 -9.94 14.30
C ASP A 218 -13.27 -9.48 15.74
N LEU A 219 -14.05 -8.49 16.21
CA LEU A 219 -13.99 -7.96 17.57
C LEU A 219 -12.62 -7.39 17.98
N GLU A 220 -11.80 -7.02 17.01
CA GLU A 220 -10.51 -6.39 17.22
C GLU A 220 -10.65 -4.86 17.45
N PRO A 221 -9.69 -4.22 18.13
CA PRO A 221 -9.71 -2.77 18.29
C PRO A 221 -9.50 -2.06 16.95
N SER A 222 -10.15 -0.91 16.76
CA SER A 222 -9.88 -0.04 15.60
C SER A 222 -8.42 0.42 15.60
N ARG A 223 -7.73 0.35 14.44
CA ARG A 223 -6.30 0.60 14.29
C ARG A 223 -5.98 1.25 12.95
N ARG A 224 -4.88 1.99 12.91
CA ARG A 224 -4.24 2.41 11.66
C ARG A 224 -3.08 1.46 11.38
N ILE A 225 -3.22 0.62 10.37
CA ILE A 225 -2.28 -0.45 10.01
C ILE A 225 -1.89 -0.45 8.54
N ASP A 226 -2.60 0.33 7.71
CA ASP A 226 -2.27 0.57 6.31
C ASP A 226 -1.58 1.94 6.16
N TYR A 227 -0.59 2.01 5.28
CA TYR A 227 0.27 3.19 5.18
C TYR A 227 0.63 3.53 3.73
N VAL A 228 0.84 4.82 3.51
CA VAL A 228 1.65 5.37 2.42
C VAL A 228 2.84 6.08 3.06
N PHE A 229 4.02 5.50 2.93
CA PHE A 229 5.28 6.05 3.38
C PHE A 229 6.04 6.69 2.21
N VAL A 230 6.66 7.82 2.44
CA VAL A 230 7.43 8.56 1.43
C VAL A 230 8.86 8.76 1.94
N GLY A 231 9.84 8.42 1.13
CA GLY A 231 11.25 8.67 1.44
C GLY A 231 11.52 10.16 1.65
N TRP A 232 12.72 10.50 2.15
CA TRP A 232 13.06 11.89 2.47
C TRP A 232 12.84 12.83 1.27
N PRO A 233 12.07 13.91 1.41
CA PRO A 233 11.78 14.84 0.33
C PRO A 233 13.06 15.47 -0.23
N LYS A 234 13.09 15.72 -1.53
CA LYS A 234 14.21 16.40 -2.19
C LYS A 234 14.21 17.91 -1.85
N SER A 235 15.37 18.55 -1.96
CA SER A 235 15.54 19.98 -1.62
C SER A 235 14.60 20.93 -2.38
N GLN A 236 14.10 20.52 -3.54
CA GLN A 236 13.12 21.28 -4.34
C GLN A 236 11.66 20.93 -4.00
N GLY A 237 11.43 20.07 -3.02
CA GLY A 237 10.12 19.70 -2.49
C GLY A 237 9.48 18.46 -3.11
N ALA A 238 10.10 17.80 -4.10
CA ALA A 238 9.58 16.54 -4.61
C ALA A 238 9.48 15.50 -3.48
N GLY A 239 8.33 14.84 -3.36
CA GLY A 239 8.03 13.92 -2.27
C GLY A 239 7.50 14.59 -0.99
N HIS A 240 7.29 15.92 -0.97
CA HIS A 240 6.64 16.56 0.17
C HIS A 240 5.16 16.16 0.22
N ILE A 241 4.69 15.76 1.39
CA ILE A 241 3.33 15.25 1.61
C ILE A 241 2.40 16.44 1.82
N LEU A 242 1.49 16.65 0.88
CA LEU A 242 0.56 17.78 0.89
C LEU A 242 -0.72 17.44 1.63
N LYS A 243 -1.30 16.27 1.36
CA LYS A 243 -2.55 15.79 1.95
C LYS A 243 -2.49 14.30 2.22
N SER A 244 -3.19 13.86 3.26
CA SER A 244 -3.46 12.43 3.52
C SER A 244 -4.88 12.26 4.05
N GLU A 245 -5.57 11.23 3.57
CA GLU A 245 -6.95 10.91 3.96
C GLU A 245 -7.19 9.40 3.95
N VAL A 246 -8.11 8.95 4.81
CA VAL A 246 -8.66 7.60 4.76
C VAL A 246 -9.81 7.60 3.77
N VAL A 247 -9.86 6.60 2.89
CA VAL A 247 -10.80 6.51 1.78
C VAL A 247 -11.45 5.12 1.70
N GLY A 248 -12.54 4.99 0.93
CA GLY A 248 -13.27 3.73 0.83
C GLY A 248 -14.07 3.39 2.09
N THR A 249 -14.42 4.40 2.89
CA THR A 249 -15.15 4.25 4.15
C THR A 249 -16.64 4.00 3.94
N GLU A 250 -17.18 4.44 2.81
CA GLU A 250 -18.62 4.37 2.53
C GLU A 250 -18.95 3.17 1.64
N PRO A 251 -20.07 2.48 1.89
CA PRO A 251 -20.58 1.47 0.98
C PRO A 251 -20.93 2.06 -0.40
N VAL A 252 -20.66 1.30 -1.46
CA VAL A 252 -21.09 1.62 -2.83
C VAL A 252 -22.25 0.69 -3.18
N ASP A 253 -23.37 1.23 -3.59
CA ASP A 253 -24.61 0.48 -3.87
C ASP A 253 -25.01 -0.48 -2.74
N GLY A 254 -24.75 -0.08 -1.49
CA GLY A 254 -25.04 -0.85 -0.28
C GLY A 254 -24.02 -1.93 0.06
N CYS A 255 -22.95 -2.08 -0.72
CA CYS A 255 -21.88 -3.03 -0.47
C CYS A 255 -20.61 -2.31 0.04
N GLN A 256 -20.09 -2.72 1.21
CA GLN A 256 -18.80 -2.28 1.70
C GLN A 256 -17.69 -2.92 0.84
N PRO A 257 -16.77 -2.14 0.24
CA PRO A 257 -15.81 -2.72 -0.73
C PRO A 257 -14.79 -3.68 -0.13
N SER A 258 -14.29 -3.39 1.08
CA SER A 258 -13.27 -4.20 1.78
C SER A 258 -13.49 -4.11 3.29
N ASP A 259 -12.91 -5.01 4.06
CA ASP A 259 -12.80 -4.93 5.52
C ASP A 259 -11.79 -3.88 5.98
N HIS A 260 -10.85 -3.48 5.12
CA HIS A 260 -9.97 -2.33 5.30
C HIS A 260 -10.51 -1.07 4.62
N TYR A 261 -10.14 0.08 5.17
CA TYR A 261 -10.18 1.36 4.48
C TYR A 261 -8.83 1.66 3.84
N GLY A 262 -8.83 2.37 2.71
CA GLY A 262 -7.60 2.76 2.02
C GLY A 262 -6.99 4.06 2.59
N VAL A 263 -5.74 4.29 2.26
CA VAL A 263 -5.03 5.56 2.51
C VAL A 263 -4.70 6.21 1.19
N LEU A 264 -5.13 7.45 0.98
CA LEU A 264 -4.79 8.26 -0.19
C LEU A 264 -3.90 9.43 0.23
N ALA A 265 -2.72 9.54 -0.37
CA ALA A 265 -1.79 10.63 -0.16
C ALA A 265 -1.61 11.48 -1.41
N GLU A 266 -1.61 12.82 -1.26
CA GLU A 266 -1.19 13.75 -2.30
C GLU A 266 0.23 14.22 -2.00
N LEU A 267 1.12 14.00 -2.94
CA LEU A 267 2.54 14.32 -2.85
C LEU A 267 2.90 15.40 -3.86
N ARG A 268 3.84 16.28 -3.52
CA ARG A 268 4.42 17.19 -4.52
C ARG A 268 5.27 16.38 -5.50
N TYR A 269 4.98 16.54 -6.80
CA TYR A 269 5.63 15.78 -7.85
C TYR A 269 6.51 16.63 -8.75
#